data_0f6a3300345d929ae4e98af3b0c7fc7d
#
_entry.id   0f6a3300345d929ae4e98af3b0c7fc7d
#
_cell.length_a   1.000
_cell.length_b   1.000
_cell.length_c   1.000
_cell.angle_alpha   90.00
_cell.angle_beta   90.00
_cell.angle_gamma   90.00
#
_symmetry.space_group_name_H-M   'P 1'
#
loop_
_entity.id
_entity.type
_entity.pdbx_description
1 polymer ?
#
loop_
_entity_poly.entity_id
_entity_poly.type
_entity_poly.pdbx_seq_one_letter_code
_entity_poly.pdbx_strand_id
1 'polypeptide(L)'
;MSAEENKQHAEAAYRAFAEGDAAGAMANMDDGVVWTVGGDNSLTGTYRGKEEIGGLWARLAEKGLKTEPHDFIADGDKVVVLTTAGMDGESNEAADVLTFNQDGRLIGFEQIGDPAIGNRVFAR
;
A
#
# COMPACT_ATOMS: atom_id res chain seq x y z
N MET A 1 10.80 10.54 14.13
CA MET A 1 11.60 9.79 13.16
C MET A 1 12.01 10.65 12.00
N SER A 2 13.13 10.39 11.39
CA SER A 2 13.61 11.11 10.23
C SER A 2 12.95 10.58 8.96
N ALA A 3 13.00 11.39 7.90
CA ALA A 3 12.51 10.95 6.59
C ALA A 3 13.28 9.71 6.11
N GLU A 4 14.58 9.63 6.35
CA GLU A 4 15.38 8.46 5.99
C GLU A 4 14.94 7.21 6.73
N GLU A 5 14.62 7.31 8.02
CA GLU A 5 14.13 6.17 8.79
C GLU A 5 12.75 5.72 8.28
N ASN A 6 11.87 6.67 7.94
CA ASN A 6 10.57 6.35 7.34
C ASN A 6 10.75 5.62 6.02
N LYS A 7 11.72 6.05 5.20
CA LYS A 7 12.05 5.38 3.95
C LYS A 7 12.48 3.94 4.18
N GLN A 8 13.33 3.70 5.18
CA GLN A 8 13.79 2.36 5.54
C GLN A 8 12.63 1.47 5.98
N HIS A 9 11.69 2.02 6.75
CA HIS A 9 10.47 1.29 7.13
C HIS A 9 9.62 0.93 5.91
N ALA A 10 9.47 1.85 4.97
CA ALA A 10 8.74 1.58 3.74
C ALA A 10 9.40 0.49 2.91
N GLU A 11 10.72 0.56 2.74
CA GLU A 11 11.46 -0.45 1.99
C GLU A 11 11.31 -1.84 2.62
N ALA A 12 11.37 -1.91 3.95
CA ALA A 12 11.20 -3.18 4.66
C ALA A 12 9.80 -3.75 4.49
N ALA A 13 8.77 -2.90 4.53
CA ALA A 13 7.38 -3.33 4.35
C ALA A 13 7.12 -3.88 2.95
N TYR A 14 7.63 -3.22 1.91
CA TYR A 14 7.48 -3.71 0.53
C TYR A 14 8.22 -5.02 0.32
N ARG A 15 9.40 -5.18 0.93
CA ARG A 15 10.16 -6.43 0.84
C ARG A 15 9.39 -7.58 1.49
N ALA A 16 8.85 -7.35 2.69
CA ALA A 16 8.05 -8.36 3.38
C ALA A 16 6.81 -8.75 2.56
N PHE A 17 6.12 -7.76 1.99
CA PHE A 17 4.96 -8.01 1.16
C PHE A 17 5.31 -8.87 -0.05
N ALA A 18 6.43 -8.58 -0.72
CA ALA A 18 6.87 -9.34 -1.89
C ALA A 18 7.22 -10.79 -1.53
N GLU A 19 7.65 -11.04 -0.30
CA GLU A 19 7.97 -12.38 0.20
C GLU A 19 6.75 -13.15 0.71
N GLY A 20 5.57 -12.54 0.66
CA GLY A 20 4.35 -13.15 1.19
C GLY A 20 4.22 -13.08 2.71
N ASP A 21 5.04 -12.25 3.35
CA ASP A 21 5.04 -12.06 4.80
C ASP A 21 4.11 -10.89 5.18
N ALA A 22 2.82 -11.16 5.26
CA ALA A 22 1.83 -10.14 5.60
C ALA A 22 2.06 -9.56 6.99
N ALA A 23 2.41 -10.39 7.96
CA ALA A 23 2.68 -9.92 9.32
C ALA A 23 3.89 -8.98 9.35
N GLY A 24 4.96 -9.31 8.63
CA GLY A 24 6.13 -8.45 8.52
C GLY A 24 5.82 -7.13 7.82
N ALA A 25 5.01 -7.18 6.75
CA ALA A 25 4.60 -5.98 6.02
C ALA A 25 3.75 -5.05 6.89
N MET A 26 3.00 -5.57 7.85
CA MET A 26 2.16 -4.78 8.76
C MET A 26 2.84 -4.40 10.07
N ALA A 27 4.05 -4.90 10.32
CA ALA A 27 4.70 -4.77 11.63
C ALA A 27 4.87 -3.32 12.09
N ASN A 28 5.08 -2.39 11.17
CA ASN A 28 5.26 -0.98 11.49
C ASN A 28 3.99 -0.13 11.35
N MET A 29 2.84 -0.76 11.19
CA MET A 29 1.57 -0.03 11.13
C MET A 29 1.13 0.36 12.54
N ASP A 30 0.68 1.61 12.68
CA ASP A 30 0.02 2.08 13.88
C ASP A 30 -1.36 1.41 14.01
N ASP A 31 -1.87 1.27 15.23
CA ASP A 31 -3.20 0.67 15.44
C ASP A 31 -4.31 1.47 14.74
N GLY A 32 -4.12 2.77 14.57
CA GLY A 32 -5.07 3.65 13.90
C GLY A 32 -4.80 3.85 12.40
N VAL A 33 -4.01 2.98 11.77
CA VAL A 33 -3.66 3.11 10.35
C VAL A 33 -4.89 3.14 9.46
N VAL A 34 -4.85 3.99 8.44
CA VAL A 34 -5.94 4.15 7.46
C VAL A 34 -5.42 3.86 6.06
N TRP A 35 -6.10 2.98 5.36
CA TRP A 35 -5.76 2.59 4.00
C TRP A 35 -6.91 3.01 3.08
N THR A 36 -6.62 3.83 2.08
CA THR A 36 -7.64 4.36 1.17
C THR A 36 -7.52 3.70 -0.19
N VAL A 37 -8.62 3.15 -0.68
CA VAL A 37 -8.73 2.57 -2.02
C VAL A 37 -9.59 3.48 -2.87
N GLY A 38 -9.01 4.02 -3.94
CA GLY A 38 -9.70 4.89 -4.88
C GLY A 38 -10.42 4.10 -5.97
N GLY A 39 -10.87 4.84 -6.99
CA GLY A 39 -11.57 4.26 -8.12
C GLY A 39 -13.07 4.11 -7.85
N ASP A 40 -13.72 3.28 -8.68
CA ASP A 40 -15.15 3.00 -8.57
C ASP A 40 -15.36 1.49 -8.76
N ASN A 41 -15.21 0.75 -7.66
CA ASN A 41 -15.32 -0.71 -7.67
C ASN A 41 -15.73 -1.22 -6.29
N SER A 42 -15.88 -2.53 -6.15
CA SER A 42 -16.34 -3.13 -4.89
C SER A 42 -15.38 -2.97 -3.72
N LEU A 43 -14.12 -2.63 -3.97
CA LEU A 43 -13.13 -2.41 -2.92
C LEU A 43 -12.95 -0.93 -2.57
N THR A 44 -13.52 0.00 -3.35
CA THR A 44 -13.38 1.44 -3.09
C THR A 44 -13.84 1.80 -1.69
N GLY A 45 -13.03 2.56 -0.96
CA GLY A 45 -13.37 3.01 0.38
C GLY A 45 -12.18 3.13 1.28
N THR A 46 -12.46 3.21 2.56
CA THR A 46 -11.45 3.39 3.61
C THR A 46 -11.44 2.18 4.53
N TYR A 47 -10.24 1.65 4.78
CA TYR A 47 -10.00 0.49 5.63
C TYR A 47 -9.20 0.94 6.85
N ARG A 48 -9.68 0.64 8.05
CA ARG A 48 -9.08 1.13 9.29
C ARG A 48 -8.57 -0.04 10.12
N GLY A 49 -7.30 0.05 10.50
CA GLY A 49 -6.65 -0.95 11.34
C GLY A 49 -6.19 -2.16 10.58
N LYS A 50 -5.33 -2.95 11.23
CA LYS A 50 -4.67 -4.09 10.58
C LYS A 50 -5.65 -5.18 10.15
N GLU A 51 -6.72 -5.39 10.90
CA GLU A 51 -7.69 -6.43 10.57
C GLU A 51 -8.42 -6.14 9.26
N GLU A 52 -8.93 -4.92 9.10
CA GLU A 52 -9.61 -4.53 7.86
C GLU A 52 -8.65 -4.53 6.67
N ILE A 53 -7.44 -4.03 6.88
CA ILE A 53 -6.41 -4.00 5.84
C ILE A 53 -6.00 -5.41 5.45
N GLY A 54 -5.89 -6.32 6.42
CA GLY A 54 -5.59 -7.72 6.14
C GLY A 54 -6.65 -8.39 5.27
N GLY A 55 -7.92 -8.08 5.53
CA GLY A 55 -9.03 -8.55 4.69
C GLY A 55 -8.97 -8.01 3.26
N LEU A 56 -8.62 -6.73 3.12
CA LEU A 56 -8.40 -6.11 1.81
C LEU A 56 -7.26 -6.82 1.06
N TRP A 57 -6.13 -7.00 1.73
CA TRP A 57 -4.97 -7.64 1.12
C TRP A 57 -5.25 -9.07 0.66
N ALA A 58 -6.06 -9.82 1.42
CA ALA A 58 -6.45 -11.18 1.05
C ALA A 58 -7.23 -11.17 -0.28
N ARG A 59 -8.13 -10.22 -0.46
CA ARG A 59 -8.89 -10.08 -1.70
C ARG A 59 -8.02 -9.70 -2.89
N LEU A 60 -7.06 -8.80 -2.66
CA LEU A 60 -6.10 -8.40 -3.70
C LEU A 60 -5.21 -9.59 -4.09
N ALA A 61 -4.78 -10.38 -3.10
CA ALA A 61 -3.94 -11.55 -3.34
C ALA A 61 -4.65 -12.59 -4.19
N GLU A 62 -5.95 -12.77 -4.02
CA GLU A 62 -6.76 -13.69 -4.83
C GLU A 62 -6.71 -13.35 -6.32
N LYS A 63 -6.50 -12.09 -6.64
CA LYS A 63 -6.41 -11.61 -8.02
C LYS A 63 -4.97 -11.47 -8.51
N GLY A 64 -4.02 -11.99 -7.73
CA GLY A 64 -2.62 -12.01 -8.10
C GLY A 64 -1.95 -10.65 -8.06
N LEU A 65 -2.33 -9.79 -7.10
CA LEU A 65 -1.69 -8.49 -6.95
C LEU A 65 -0.18 -8.63 -6.82
N LYS A 66 0.54 -7.87 -7.64
CA LYS A 66 1.99 -7.73 -7.57
C LYS A 66 2.35 -6.26 -7.58
N THR A 67 3.34 -5.90 -6.77
CA THR A 67 3.89 -4.56 -6.78
C THR A 67 5.39 -4.65 -6.98
N GLU A 68 5.92 -3.78 -7.82
CA GLU A 68 7.35 -3.72 -8.12
C GLU A 68 7.81 -2.28 -7.87
N PRO A 69 8.32 -1.98 -6.67
CA PRO A 69 8.76 -0.62 -6.35
C PRO A 69 10.04 -0.28 -7.11
N HIS A 70 10.09 0.94 -7.64
CA HIS A 70 11.24 1.45 -8.40
C HIS A 70 12.02 2.49 -7.60
N ASP A 71 11.31 3.42 -6.95
CA ASP A 71 11.92 4.52 -6.20
C ASP A 71 11.16 4.77 -4.91
N PHE A 72 11.92 5.09 -3.87
CA PHE A 72 11.38 5.51 -2.57
C PHE A 72 11.85 6.94 -2.32
N ILE A 73 10.92 7.88 -2.26
CA ILE A 73 11.20 9.30 -2.11
C ILE A 73 10.62 9.77 -0.79
N ALA A 74 11.48 10.17 0.14
CA ALA A 74 11.07 10.54 1.48
C ALA A 74 11.24 12.03 1.72
N ASP A 75 10.21 12.66 2.30
CA ASP A 75 10.25 14.07 2.69
C ASP A 75 9.31 14.26 3.89
N GLY A 76 9.85 14.77 5.00
CA GLY A 76 9.06 14.97 6.21
C GLY A 76 8.45 13.67 6.71
N ASP A 77 7.13 13.66 6.88
CA ASP A 77 6.38 12.51 7.37
C ASP A 77 5.88 11.58 6.24
N LYS A 78 6.28 11.83 5.01
CA LYS A 78 5.79 11.08 3.86
C LYS A 78 6.88 10.32 3.12
N VAL A 79 6.49 9.15 2.62
CA VAL A 79 7.31 8.40 1.65
C VAL A 79 6.43 8.13 0.45
N VAL A 80 6.91 8.54 -0.72
CA VAL A 80 6.24 8.25 -1.99
C VAL A 80 6.99 7.11 -2.65
N VAL A 81 6.27 6.06 -3.02
CA VAL A 81 6.86 4.90 -3.68
C VAL A 81 6.36 4.84 -5.11
N LEU A 82 7.26 5.05 -6.06
CA LEU A 82 6.94 4.89 -7.48
C LEU A 82 7.00 3.40 -7.79
N THR A 83 5.91 2.83 -8.26
CA THR A 83 5.79 1.38 -8.37
C THR A 83 5.03 0.98 -9.63
N THR A 84 5.31 -0.22 -10.13
CA THR A 84 4.46 -0.90 -11.10
C THR A 84 3.55 -1.82 -10.30
N ALA A 85 2.24 -1.64 -10.45
CA ALA A 85 1.26 -2.46 -9.75
C ALA A 85 0.39 -3.18 -10.76
N GLY A 86 0.11 -4.45 -10.51
CA GLY A 86 -0.66 -5.25 -11.44
C GLY A 86 -1.51 -6.32 -10.77
N MET A 87 -2.57 -6.70 -11.48
CA MET A 87 -3.48 -7.79 -11.11
C MET A 87 -4.02 -8.41 -12.38
N ASP A 88 -4.32 -9.70 -12.29
CA ASP A 88 -5.02 -10.41 -13.36
C ASP A 88 -4.31 -10.25 -14.72
N GLY A 89 -2.98 -10.24 -14.71
CA GLY A 89 -2.16 -10.17 -15.92
C GLY A 89 -1.97 -8.78 -16.52
N GLU A 90 -2.52 -7.74 -15.91
CA GLU A 90 -2.36 -6.36 -16.35
C GLU A 90 -1.61 -5.54 -15.31
N SER A 91 -0.88 -4.52 -15.75
CA SER A 91 -0.16 -3.64 -14.83
C SER A 91 -0.13 -2.21 -15.33
N ASN A 92 0.05 -1.27 -14.40
CA ASN A 92 0.30 0.13 -14.73
C ASN A 92 1.22 0.76 -13.67
N GLU A 93 1.69 1.97 -13.97
CA GLU A 93 2.52 2.71 -13.04
C GLU A 93 1.64 3.45 -12.05
N ALA A 94 2.10 3.51 -10.80
CA ALA A 94 1.38 4.19 -9.72
C ALA A 94 2.36 4.82 -8.75
N ALA A 95 1.84 5.71 -7.90
CA ALA A 95 2.58 6.29 -6.80
C ALA A 95 1.83 5.96 -5.50
N ASP A 96 2.49 5.24 -4.60
CA ASP A 96 1.94 4.97 -3.29
C ASP A 96 2.41 6.04 -2.33
N VAL A 97 1.48 6.67 -1.61
CA VAL A 97 1.79 7.71 -0.64
C VAL A 97 1.60 7.14 0.75
N LEU A 98 2.69 7.03 1.49
CA LEU A 98 2.73 6.53 2.86
C LEU A 98 2.94 7.70 3.81
N THR A 99 2.11 7.80 4.85
CA THR A 99 2.23 8.83 5.88
C THR A 99 2.58 8.17 7.20
N PHE A 100 3.57 8.74 7.90
CA PHE A 100 4.08 8.23 9.16
C PHE A 100 3.84 9.22 10.30
N ASN A 101 3.65 8.73 11.51
CA ASN A 101 3.54 9.59 12.68
C ASN A 101 4.92 9.93 13.24
N GLN A 102 4.97 10.69 14.35
CA GLN A 102 6.22 11.11 14.95
C GLN A 102 7.07 9.95 15.47
N ASP A 103 6.46 8.82 15.77
CA ASP A 103 7.16 7.62 16.23
C ASP A 103 7.63 6.75 15.07
N GLY A 104 7.43 7.18 13.83
CA GLY A 104 7.82 6.44 12.64
C GLY A 104 6.92 5.26 12.31
N ARG A 105 5.69 5.27 12.81
CA ARG A 105 4.71 4.24 12.49
C ARG A 105 3.80 4.69 11.35
N LEU A 106 3.46 3.77 10.48
CA LEU A 106 2.59 4.06 9.33
C LEU A 106 1.17 4.35 9.81
N ILE A 107 0.64 5.51 9.47
CA ILE A 107 -0.72 5.92 9.82
C ILE A 107 -1.63 6.09 8.61
N GLY A 108 -1.08 6.13 7.41
CA GLY A 108 -1.90 6.30 6.20
C GLY A 108 -1.23 5.74 4.97
N PHE A 109 -2.06 5.24 4.06
CA PHE A 109 -1.64 4.74 2.74
C PHE A 109 -2.69 5.10 1.71
N GLU A 110 -2.24 5.60 0.57
CA GLU A 110 -3.10 5.89 -0.57
C GLU A 110 -2.31 5.66 -1.85
N GLN A 111 -2.89 4.96 -2.83
CA GLN A 111 -2.26 4.80 -4.14
C GLN A 111 -2.87 5.80 -5.11
N ILE A 112 -2.00 6.51 -5.81
CA ILE A 112 -2.38 7.48 -6.85
C ILE A 112 -2.00 6.86 -8.18
N GLY A 113 -3.00 6.73 -9.08
CA GLY A 113 -2.78 6.14 -10.40
C GLY A 113 -4.11 5.89 -11.10
N ASP A 114 -4.04 5.29 -12.29
CA ASP A 114 -5.22 4.97 -13.07
C ASP A 114 -5.97 3.80 -12.40
N PRO A 115 -7.23 3.97 -12.01
CA PRO A 115 -7.98 2.92 -11.32
C PRO A 115 -8.57 1.87 -12.27
N ALA A 116 -8.29 1.92 -13.57
CA ALA A 116 -8.95 1.08 -14.57
C ALA A 116 -8.87 -0.42 -14.27
N ILE A 117 -7.69 -0.91 -13.86
CA ILE A 117 -7.50 -2.34 -13.57
C ILE A 117 -8.36 -2.76 -12.39
N GLY A 118 -8.30 -2.01 -11.28
CA GLY A 118 -9.11 -2.30 -10.10
C GLY A 118 -10.60 -2.21 -10.39
N ASN A 119 -11.02 -1.22 -11.14
CA ASN A 119 -12.42 -1.04 -11.52
C ASN A 119 -12.93 -2.24 -12.33
N ARG A 120 -12.10 -2.80 -13.19
CA ARG A 120 -12.47 -3.97 -13.99
C ARG A 120 -12.46 -5.25 -13.15
N VAL A 121 -11.39 -5.48 -12.40
CA VAL A 121 -11.20 -6.72 -11.64
C VAL A 121 -12.21 -6.86 -10.51
N PHE A 122 -12.54 -5.76 -9.85
CA PHE A 122 -13.49 -5.73 -8.73
C PHE A 122 -14.77 -4.98 -9.08
N ALA A 123 -15.22 -5.09 -10.33
CA ALA A 123 -16.45 -4.44 -10.77
C ALA A 123 -17.63 -4.80 -9.85
N ARG A 124 -18.45 -3.80 -9.57
CA ARG A 124 -19.66 -3.95 -8.74
C ARG A 124 -20.74 -4.76 -9.44
#